data_27cf264542125bbd7e948c2d44e8c55b
#
_entry.id   27cf264542125bbd7e948c2d44e8c55b
#
_cell.length_a   1.000
_cell.length_b   1.000
_cell.length_c   1.000
_cell.angle_alpha   90.00
_cell.angle_beta   90.00
_cell.angle_gamma   90.00
#
_symmetry.space_group_name_H-M   'P 1'
#
loop_
_entity.id
_entity.type
_entity.pdbx_description
1 polymer ?
#
loop_
_entity_poly.entity_id
_entity_poly.type
_entity_poly.pdbx_seq_one_letter_code
_entity_poly.pdbx_strand_id
1 'polypeptide(L)'
;MSTAGKDGYYMKYTKQDIFRMVEEEDVEFIRLQFTDMFGVLKNVAITSSQLGKALDNKCMFDGSSVEGFVRIEESDMYLYPDYDTFEIFPWRPQQGKVARLICDVYTPNGKPFEGDPRWILKKVINEAKDMGYIFEVGPECEFFLFHTDDNGLPTTLSHEKAGYFDLGPTDLGENVRRDMVLTLEDMGFEIEASHHEVAPAQHEIDFRYDEALKTADNIMTFKLTVKTIAKRHGLH
;
A
#
# COMPACT_ATOMS: atom_id res chain seq x y z
N MET A 1 22.57 9.47 -12.88
CA MET A 1 22.82 10.57 -11.93
C MET A 1 21.52 10.87 -11.22
N SER A 2 21.42 10.56 -9.93
CA SER A 2 20.23 10.79 -9.10
C SER A 2 20.02 12.30 -8.90
N THR A 3 18.83 12.80 -9.22
CA THR A 3 18.46 14.21 -8.99
C THR A 3 17.82 14.30 -7.60
N ALA A 4 18.39 15.14 -6.73
CA ALA A 4 17.75 15.46 -5.45
C ALA A 4 16.39 16.14 -5.71
N GLY A 5 15.32 15.59 -5.17
CA GLY A 5 14.02 16.24 -5.11
C GLY A 5 14.09 17.51 -4.24
N LYS A 6 13.08 18.39 -4.37
CA LYS A 6 13.02 19.66 -3.61
C LYS A 6 13.09 19.49 -2.09
N ASP A 7 12.87 18.28 -1.58
CA ASP A 7 12.79 17.96 -0.15
C ASP A 7 13.98 17.13 0.37
N GLY A 8 15.10 17.06 -0.40
CA GLY A 8 16.34 16.42 0.06
C GLY A 8 16.34 14.88 0.04
N TYR A 9 15.28 14.22 -0.48
CA TYR A 9 15.26 12.79 -0.73
C TYR A 9 15.89 12.48 -2.09
N TYR A 10 16.75 11.47 -2.14
CA TYR A 10 17.25 10.94 -3.40
C TYR A 10 16.16 10.05 -4.00
N MET A 11 15.47 10.52 -5.04
CA MET A 11 14.51 9.70 -5.78
C MET A 11 15.23 8.55 -6.49
N LYS A 12 14.74 7.33 -6.25
CA LYS A 12 15.22 6.11 -6.90
C LYS A 12 14.87 6.11 -8.40
N TYR A 13 13.66 6.60 -8.74
CA TYR A 13 13.14 6.62 -10.09
C TYR A 13 12.85 8.04 -10.58
N THR A 14 13.15 8.27 -11.86
CA THR A 14 12.75 9.47 -12.60
C THR A 14 11.42 9.23 -13.33
N LYS A 15 10.81 10.30 -13.82
CA LYS A 15 9.63 10.22 -14.69
C LYS A 15 9.87 9.31 -15.90
N GLN A 16 11.06 9.38 -16.53
CA GLN A 16 11.44 8.55 -17.66
C GLN A 16 11.57 7.07 -17.27
N ASP A 17 12.05 6.77 -16.07
CA ASP A 17 12.11 5.40 -15.57
C ASP A 17 10.72 4.81 -15.43
N ILE A 18 9.74 5.58 -14.94
CA ILE A 18 8.35 5.11 -14.82
C ILE A 18 7.77 4.80 -16.22
N PHE A 19 7.97 5.68 -17.22
CA PHE A 19 7.53 5.40 -18.59
C PHE A 19 8.14 4.12 -19.13
N ARG A 20 9.46 3.95 -18.98
CA ARG A 20 10.18 2.76 -19.43
C ARG A 20 9.63 1.49 -18.75
N MET A 21 9.50 1.48 -17.43
CA MET A 21 8.99 0.32 -16.69
C MET A 21 7.56 -0.04 -17.10
N VAL A 22 6.69 0.93 -17.34
CA VAL A 22 5.32 0.69 -17.82
C VAL A 22 5.31 0.03 -19.21
N GLU A 23 6.22 0.45 -20.11
CA GLU A 23 6.34 -0.13 -21.46
C GLU A 23 6.98 -1.53 -21.40
N GLU A 24 8.12 -1.70 -20.73
CA GLU A 24 8.87 -2.95 -20.64
C GLU A 24 8.06 -4.08 -19.96
N GLU A 25 7.23 -3.71 -19.00
CA GLU A 25 6.44 -4.66 -18.18
C GLU A 25 5.00 -4.86 -18.69
N ASP A 26 4.62 -4.30 -19.84
CA ASP A 26 3.27 -4.41 -20.41
C ASP A 26 2.17 -3.97 -19.42
N VAL A 27 2.38 -2.83 -18.75
CA VAL A 27 1.41 -2.28 -17.81
C VAL A 27 0.33 -1.49 -18.55
N GLU A 28 -0.92 -1.91 -18.44
CA GLU A 28 -2.06 -1.23 -19.07
C GLU A 28 -2.83 -0.32 -18.11
N PHE A 29 -2.84 -0.66 -16.81
CA PHE A 29 -3.55 0.11 -15.78
C PHE A 29 -2.62 0.52 -14.65
N ILE A 30 -2.75 1.77 -14.21
CA ILE A 30 -2.04 2.28 -13.06
C ILE A 30 -3.06 2.75 -12.02
N ARG A 31 -2.88 2.30 -10.78
CA ARG A 31 -3.66 2.73 -9.63
C ARG A 31 -2.93 3.84 -8.91
N LEU A 32 -3.50 5.03 -8.94
CA LEU A 32 -3.06 6.17 -8.15
C LEU A 32 -3.69 6.02 -6.77
N GLN A 33 -2.89 5.60 -5.79
CA GLN A 33 -3.35 5.26 -4.44
C GLN A 33 -3.08 6.40 -3.47
N PHE A 34 -4.02 6.64 -2.55
CA PHE A 34 -3.85 7.55 -1.42
C PHE A 34 -4.64 7.03 -0.22
N THR A 35 -4.37 7.56 0.96
CA THR A 35 -4.99 7.09 2.20
C THR A 35 -5.91 8.19 2.75
N ASP A 36 -7.13 7.83 3.18
CA ASP A 36 -8.01 8.75 3.88
C ASP A 36 -7.63 8.89 5.37
N MET A 37 -8.31 9.80 6.09
CA MET A 37 -8.03 10.06 7.50
C MET A 37 -8.31 8.88 8.44
N PHE A 38 -9.04 7.86 7.99
CA PHE A 38 -9.33 6.63 8.74
C PHE A 38 -8.34 5.49 8.42
N GLY A 39 -7.31 5.76 7.63
CA GLY A 39 -6.35 4.75 7.21
C GLY A 39 -6.89 3.79 6.16
N VAL A 40 -7.93 4.17 5.41
CA VAL A 40 -8.46 3.37 4.31
C VAL A 40 -7.78 3.74 3.01
N LEU A 41 -7.21 2.75 2.33
CA LEU A 41 -6.58 2.96 1.04
C LEU A 41 -7.64 3.19 -0.05
N LYS A 42 -7.55 4.33 -0.70
CA LYS A 42 -8.35 4.73 -1.85
C LYS A 42 -7.52 4.69 -3.13
N ASN A 43 -8.16 4.66 -4.29
CA ASN A 43 -7.45 4.79 -5.56
C ASN A 43 -8.32 5.36 -6.68
N VAL A 44 -7.64 5.98 -7.64
CA VAL A 44 -8.16 6.29 -8.98
C VAL A 44 -7.37 5.44 -9.97
N ALA A 45 -8.07 4.69 -10.84
CA ALA A 45 -7.42 3.90 -11.87
C ALA A 45 -7.34 4.71 -13.17
N ILE A 46 -6.16 4.71 -13.78
CA ILE A 46 -5.92 5.29 -15.10
C ILE A 46 -5.36 4.23 -16.05
N THR A 47 -5.55 4.41 -17.34
CA THR A 47 -4.83 3.64 -18.37
C THR A 47 -3.42 4.17 -18.56
N SER A 48 -2.52 3.34 -19.11
CA SER A 48 -1.14 3.74 -19.42
C SER A 48 -1.07 4.97 -20.33
N SER A 49 -2.05 5.17 -21.22
CA SER A 49 -2.16 6.36 -22.07
C SER A 49 -2.33 7.68 -21.29
N GLN A 50 -2.80 7.64 -20.06
CA GLN A 50 -2.97 8.79 -19.18
C GLN A 50 -1.79 9.00 -18.22
N LEU A 51 -0.77 8.13 -18.29
CA LEU A 51 0.38 8.17 -17.38
C LEU A 51 1.08 9.53 -17.42
N GLY A 52 1.27 10.12 -18.60
CA GLY A 52 1.91 11.42 -18.75
C GLY A 52 1.21 12.52 -17.96
N LYS A 53 -0.14 12.54 -18.00
CA LYS A 53 -0.96 13.47 -17.23
C LYS A 53 -0.78 13.25 -15.72
N ALA A 54 -0.73 12.00 -15.27
CA ALA A 54 -0.54 11.67 -13.87
C ALA A 54 0.83 12.13 -13.37
N LEU A 55 1.90 11.82 -14.10
CA LEU A 55 3.28 12.20 -13.75
C LEU A 55 3.54 13.71 -13.87
N ASP A 56 2.65 14.46 -14.54
CA ASP A 56 2.63 15.93 -14.55
C ASP A 56 1.78 16.54 -13.39
N ASN A 57 1.33 15.69 -12.43
CA ASN A 57 0.51 16.12 -11.29
C ASN A 57 -0.84 16.75 -11.70
N LYS A 58 -1.42 16.27 -12.80
CA LYS A 58 -2.66 16.81 -13.38
C LYS A 58 -3.87 15.89 -13.21
N CYS A 59 -3.74 14.83 -12.43
CA CYS A 59 -4.87 13.96 -12.09
C CYS A 59 -5.67 14.57 -10.95
N MET A 60 -6.83 15.10 -11.31
CA MET A 60 -7.80 15.69 -10.39
C MET A 60 -8.83 14.63 -9.95
N PHE A 61 -9.30 14.76 -8.73
CA PHE A 61 -10.42 13.98 -8.20
C PHE A 61 -11.29 14.86 -7.28
N ASP A 62 -12.52 14.42 -7.05
CA ASP A 62 -13.45 15.08 -6.12
C ASP A 62 -13.17 14.63 -4.68
N GLY A 63 -12.49 15.46 -3.91
CA GLY A 63 -12.17 15.22 -2.50
C GLY A 63 -13.36 15.30 -1.57
N SER A 64 -14.47 15.94 -1.97
CA SER A 64 -15.67 16.06 -1.12
C SER A 64 -16.37 14.73 -0.87
N SER A 65 -16.16 13.75 -1.76
CA SER A 65 -16.65 12.39 -1.61
C SER A 65 -15.73 11.49 -0.78
N VAL A 66 -14.59 11.99 -0.33
CA VAL A 66 -13.67 11.29 0.60
C VAL A 66 -13.96 11.78 2.00
N GLU A 67 -14.37 10.85 2.87
CA GLU A 67 -14.78 11.19 4.23
C GLU A 67 -13.65 11.89 5.00
N GLY A 68 -13.95 13.02 5.59
CA GLY A 68 -13.03 13.83 6.38
C GLY A 68 -12.08 14.72 5.58
N PHE A 69 -12.16 14.75 4.23
CA PHE A 69 -11.28 15.60 3.43
C PHE A 69 -11.78 17.04 3.38
N VAL A 70 -12.65 17.38 2.43
CA VAL A 70 -13.05 18.77 2.16
C VAL A 70 -14.56 18.88 1.96
N ARG A 71 -15.05 20.12 1.96
CA ARG A 71 -16.45 20.42 1.63
C ARG A 71 -16.64 20.49 0.11
N ILE A 72 -17.89 20.41 -0.34
CA ILE A 72 -18.26 20.39 -1.76
C ILE A 72 -17.79 21.67 -2.50
N GLU A 73 -17.69 22.79 -1.82
CA GLU A 73 -17.24 24.07 -2.39
C GLU A 73 -15.73 24.10 -2.69
N GLU A 74 -14.95 23.16 -2.12
CA GLU A 74 -13.51 23.05 -2.27
C GLU A 74 -13.12 21.64 -2.75
N SER A 75 -13.97 21.01 -3.58
CA SER A 75 -13.89 19.58 -3.88
C SER A 75 -12.70 19.18 -4.74
N ASP A 76 -12.18 20.05 -5.58
CA ASP A 76 -11.10 19.74 -6.51
C ASP A 76 -9.79 19.49 -5.77
N MET A 77 -9.27 18.26 -5.90
CA MET A 77 -8.00 17.83 -5.34
C MET A 77 -7.15 17.16 -6.40
N TYR A 78 -5.83 17.13 -6.21
CA TYR A 78 -4.88 16.59 -7.16
C TYR A 78 -4.03 15.50 -6.52
N LEU A 79 -3.74 14.45 -7.29
CA LEU A 79 -2.85 13.36 -6.91
C LEU A 79 -1.45 13.62 -7.46
N TYR A 80 -0.47 13.65 -6.57
CA TYR A 80 0.95 13.82 -6.88
C TYR A 80 1.68 12.50 -6.64
N PRO A 81 1.94 11.70 -7.70
CA PRO A 81 2.56 10.40 -7.57
C PRO A 81 3.99 10.47 -7.02
N ASP A 82 4.28 9.64 -6.04
CA ASP A 82 5.63 9.35 -5.57
C ASP A 82 6.21 8.21 -6.43
N TYR A 83 7.19 8.52 -7.26
CA TYR A 83 7.75 7.58 -8.24
C TYR A 83 8.43 6.38 -7.60
N ASP A 84 9.02 6.56 -6.41
CA ASP A 84 9.72 5.50 -5.70
C ASP A 84 8.77 4.41 -5.16
N THR A 85 7.47 4.68 -5.22
CA THR A 85 6.42 3.74 -4.83
C THR A 85 5.83 2.94 -5.99
N PHE A 86 6.38 3.08 -7.22
CA PHE A 86 5.92 2.27 -8.35
C PHE A 86 6.08 0.79 -8.05
N GLU A 87 4.98 0.02 -8.23
CA GLU A 87 4.96 -1.40 -7.96
C GLU A 87 3.94 -2.11 -8.86
N ILE A 88 4.29 -3.29 -9.38
CA ILE A 88 3.39 -4.13 -10.19
C ILE A 88 2.71 -5.14 -9.27
N PHE A 89 1.40 -5.30 -9.40
CA PHE A 89 0.64 -6.26 -8.60
C PHE A 89 0.81 -7.70 -9.08
N PRO A 90 1.49 -8.60 -8.33
CA PRO A 90 1.74 -9.98 -8.76
C PRO A 90 0.46 -10.81 -8.96
N TRP A 91 -0.62 -10.44 -8.26
CA TRP A 91 -1.90 -11.14 -8.32
C TRP A 91 -2.79 -10.74 -9.51
N ARG A 92 -2.30 -9.88 -10.41
CA ARG A 92 -3.02 -9.47 -11.62
C ARG A 92 -2.57 -10.28 -12.83
N PRO A 93 -3.34 -10.23 -13.96
CA PRO A 93 -2.93 -10.93 -15.18
C PRO A 93 -1.51 -10.59 -15.62
N GLN A 94 -0.83 -11.58 -16.21
CA GLN A 94 0.52 -11.37 -16.76
C GLN A 94 0.53 -10.56 -18.05
N GLN A 95 -0.59 -10.54 -18.77
CA GLN A 95 -0.82 -9.68 -19.92
C GLN A 95 -1.73 -8.53 -19.52
N GLY A 96 -1.36 -7.30 -19.88
CA GLY A 96 -2.08 -6.11 -19.45
C GLY A 96 -1.96 -5.91 -17.93
N LYS A 97 -0.74 -5.93 -17.41
CA LYS A 97 -0.45 -5.82 -15.98
C LYS A 97 -1.03 -4.57 -15.35
N VAL A 98 -1.19 -4.62 -14.06
CA VAL A 98 -1.65 -3.50 -13.23
C VAL A 98 -0.54 -3.08 -12.28
N ALA A 99 -0.15 -1.81 -12.33
CA ALA A 99 0.78 -1.21 -11.37
C ALA A 99 0.07 -0.22 -10.44
N ARG A 100 0.78 0.25 -9.45
CA ARG A 100 0.34 1.34 -8.57
C ARG A 100 1.42 2.40 -8.41
N LEU A 101 1.00 3.60 -8.06
CA LEU A 101 1.82 4.67 -7.50
C LEU A 101 1.08 5.21 -6.28
N ILE A 102 1.78 5.34 -5.15
CA ILE A 102 1.23 6.04 -3.99
C ILE A 102 1.36 7.54 -4.23
N CYS A 103 0.32 8.29 -3.89
CA CYS A 103 0.24 9.70 -4.18
C CYS A 103 0.08 10.51 -2.89
N ASP A 104 0.68 11.67 -2.86
CA ASP A 104 0.31 12.73 -1.94
C ASP A 104 -0.89 13.50 -2.50
N VAL A 105 -1.69 14.08 -1.62
CA VAL A 105 -2.87 14.88 -2.01
C VAL A 105 -2.54 16.36 -1.94
N TYR A 106 -2.91 17.09 -3.00
CA TYR A 106 -2.66 18.52 -3.14
C TYR A 106 -3.94 19.29 -3.45
N THR A 107 -4.00 20.51 -3.00
CA THR A 107 -5.08 21.47 -3.31
C THR A 107 -4.87 22.10 -4.69
N PRO A 108 -5.91 22.73 -5.31
CA PRO A 108 -5.81 23.34 -6.65
C PRO A 108 -4.74 24.43 -6.77
N ASN A 109 -4.37 25.07 -5.67
CA ASN A 109 -3.33 26.09 -5.64
C ASN A 109 -1.91 25.53 -5.52
N GLY A 110 -1.74 24.20 -5.66
CA GLY A 110 -0.45 23.52 -5.64
C GLY A 110 0.20 23.41 -4.26
N LYS A 111 -0.59 23.50 -3.19
CA LYS A 111 -0.12 23.25 -1.82
C LYS A 111 -0.51 21.86 -1.38
N PRO A 112 0.33 21.18 -0.57
CA PRO A 112 -0.06 19.95 0.09
C PRO A 112 -1.37 20.12 0.85
N PHE A 113 -2.22 19.10 0.81
CA PHE A 113 -3.45 19.09 1.60
C PHE A 113 -3.13 18.72 3.05
N GLU A 114 -3.46 19.59 3.99
CA GLU A 114 -3.12 19.41 5.42
C GLU A 114 -3.85 18.23 6.09
N GLY A 115 -4.93 17.75 5.48
CA GLY A 115 -5.66 16.56 5.92
C GLY A 115 -5.15 15.23 5.33
N ASP A 116 -4.11 15.26 4.49
CA ASP A 116 -3.48 14.04 3.98
C ASP A 116 -2.60 13.39 5.05
N PRO A 117 -2.93 12.16 5.52
CA PRO A 117 -2.12 11.47 6.54
C PRO A 117 -0.65 11.31 6.14
N ARG A 118 -0.40 11.07 4.84
CA ARG A 118 0.97 10.92 4.32
C ARG A 118 1.74 12.23 4.40
N TRP A 119 1.09 13.36 4.12
CA TRP A 119 1.67 14.70 4.30
C TRP A 119 1.98 15.00 5.76
N ILE A 120 1.05 14.68 6.68
CA ILE A 120 1.26 14.87 8.12
C ILE A 120 2.48 14.09 8.60
N LEU A 121 2.64 12.82 8.17
CA LEU A 121 3.80 12.00 8.50
C LEU A 121 5.10 12.62 7.94
N LYS A 122 5.12 13.05 6.68
CA LYS A 122 6.27 13.72 6.07
C LYS A 122 6.69 14.98 6.84
N LYS A 123 5.72 15.76 7.29
CA LYS A 123 5.97 16.96 8.09
C LYS A 123 6.69 16.61 9.40
N VAL A 124 6.20 15.61 10.14
CA VAL A 124 6.79 15.18 11.41
C VAL A 124 8.18 14.55 11.20
N ILE A 125 8.36 13.77 10.13
CA ILE A 125 9.69 13.23 9.77
C ILE A 125 10.69 14.36 9.51
N ASN A 126 10.29 15.43 8.83
CA ASN A 126 11.16 16.56 8.59
C ASN A 126 11.51 17.31 9.89
N GLU A 127 10.55 17.48 10.80
CA GLU A 127 10.82 18.04 12.13
C GLU A 127 11.84 17.17 12.91
N ALA A 128 11.73 15.85 12.85
CA ALA A 128 12.71 14.95 13.47
C ALA A 128 14.10 15.09 12.84
N LYS A 129 14.16 15.21 11.49
CA LYS A 129 15.43 15.42 10.76
C LYS A 129 16.11 16.75 11.16
N ASP A 130 15.33 17.82 11.31
CA ASP A 130 15.84 19.12 11.77
C ASP A 130 16.41 19.05 13.20
N MET A 131 15.91 18.13 14.02
CA MET A 131 16.43 17.80 15.34
C MET A 131 17.64 16.84 15.31
N GLY A 132 18.02 16.32 14.12
CA GLY A 132 19.14 15.40 13.94
C GLY A 132 18.77 13.91 14.10
N TYR A 133 17.48 13.54 14.02
CA TYR A 133 17.02 12.16 14.13
C TYR A 133 16.52 11.61 12.81
N ILE A 134 16.77 10.31 12.60
CA ILE A 134 16.10 9.49 11.59
C ILE A 134 15.11 8.59 12.33
N PHE A 135 13.85 8.61 11.92
CA PHE A 135 12.80 7.82 12.53
C PHE A 135 12.55 6.55 11.72
N GLU A 136 12.86 5.40 12.31
CA GLU A 136 12.66 4.07 11.75
C GLU A 136 11.58 3.33 12.54
N VAL A 137 10.80 2.45 11.88
CA VAL A 137 9.69 1.70 12.46
C VAL A 137 9.76 0.24 12.02
N GLY A 138 9.72 -0.68 12.99
CA GLY A 138 9.58 -2.13 12.78
C GLY A 138 8.16 -2.54 13.14
N PRO A 139 7.30 -2.88 12.19
CA PRO A 139 5.93 -3.30 12.47
C PRO A 139 5.86 -4.81 12.67
N GLU A 140 4.99 -5.23 13.58
CA GLU A 140 4.56 -6.61 13.78
C GLU A 140 3.08 -6.68 13.38
N CYS A 141 2.80 -7.21 12.18
CA CYS A 141 1.46 -7.13 11.60
C CYS A 141 0.69 -8.42 11.82
N GLU A 142 -0.21 -8.41 12.80
CA GLU A 142 -1.12 -9.51 13.11
C GLU A 142 -2.45 -9.38 12.36
N PHE A 143 -3.04 -10.51 11.99
CA PHE A 143 -4.34 -10.56 11.32
C PHE A 143 -5.04 -11.89 11.59
N PHE A 144 -6.37 -11.89 11.40
CA PHE A 144 -7.19 -13.09 11.51
C PHE A 144 -7.64 -13.55 10.12
N LEU A 145 -7.74 -14.87 9.94
CA LEU A 145 -8.32 -15.50 8.76
C LEU A 145 -9.63 -16.19 9.13
N PHE A 146 -10.73 -15.68 8.61
CA PHE A 146 -12.06 -16.23 8.85
C PHE A 146 -12.71 -16.74 7.56
N HIS A 147 -13.67 -17.64 7.69
CA HIS A 147 -14.51 -18.06 6.59
C HIS A 147 -15.45 -16.94 6.15
N THR A 148 -15.78 -16.95 4.86
CA THR A 148 -16.97 -16.26 4.37
C THR A 148 -18.20 -17.17 4.50
N ASP A 149 -19.40 -16.58 4.55
CA ASP A 149 -20.64 -17.33 4.45
C ASP A 149 -20.93 -17.81 3.00
N ASP A 150 -22.04 -18.52 2.80
CA ASP A 150 -22.45 -19.04 1.48
C ASP A 150 -22.70 -17.92 0.44
N ASN A 151 -22.89 -16.68 0.87
CA ASN A 151 -23.03 -15.49 0.02
C ASN A 151 -21.70 -14.75 -0.21
N GLY A 152 -20.60 -15.25 0.35
CA GLY A 152 -19.28 -14.62 0.29
C GLY A 152 -19.13 -13.42 1.24
N LEU A 153 -20.01 -13.26 2.24
CA LEU A 153 -19.91 -12.20 3.24
C LEU A 153 -18.96 -12.59 4.36
N PRO A 154 -18.26 -11.63 4.97
CA PRO A 154 -17.35 -11.85 6.08
C PRO A 154 -18.05 -12.47 7.30
N THR A 155 -17.39 -13.44 7.95
CA THR A 155 -17.81 -13.99 9.25
C THR A 155 -16.68 -13.90 10.27
N THR A 156 -16.92 -14.33 11.51
CA THR A 156 -15.89 -14.55 12.53
C THR A 156 -15.68 -16.03 12.81
N LEU A 157 -16.05 -16.89 11.87
CA LEU A 157 -15.90 -18.35 11.99
C LEU A 157 -14.51 -18.76 11.55
N SER A 158 -13.80 -19.45 12.44
CA SER A 158 -12.54 -20.13 12.17
C SER A 158 -12.77 -21.64 12.09
N HIS A 159 -12.00 -22.32 11.26
CA HIS A 159 -12.05 -23.79 11.13
C HIS A 159 -10.91 -24.47 11.90
N GLU A 160 -10.07 -23.71 12.59
CA GLU A 160 -8.92 -24.23 13.33
C GLU A 160 -8.84 -23.63 14.74
N LYS A 161 -8.06 -24.30 15.60
CA LYS A 161 -7.80 -23.92 16.98
C LYS A 161 -6.32 -24.00 17.33
N ALA A 162 -5.47 -23.73 16.35
CA ALA A 162 -4.04 -23.64 16.55
C ALA A 162 -3.68 -22.50 17.51
N GLY A 163 -2.53 -22.56 18.09
CA GLY A 163 -1.95 -21.56 18.98
C GLY A 163 -0.58 -21.10 18.51
N TYR A 164 0.13 -20.44 19.40
CA TYR A 164 1.43 -19.81 19.09
C TYR A 164 2.45 -20.83 18.55
N PHE A 165 2.98 -20.55 17.38
CA PHE A 165 3.96 -21.35 16.66
C PHE A 165 3.52 -22.76 16.28
N ASP A 166 2.22 -23.07 16.34
CA ASP A 166 1.72 -24.32 15.81
C ASP A 166 1.94 -24.39 14.28
N LEU A 167 2.04 -25.64 13.80
CA LEU A 167 2.33 -25.95 12.38
C LEU A 167 1.22 -26.86 11.81
N GLY A 168 1.27 -27.09 10.51
CA GLY A 168 0.39 -28.08 9.90
C GLY A 168 0.59 -29.50 10.48
N PRO A 169 -0.47 -30.29 10.66
CA PRO A 169 -1.82 -30.05 10.13
C PRO A 169 -2.75 -29.25 11.07
N THR A 170 -2.29 -28.76 12.21
CA THR A 170 -3.12 -27.97 13.16
C THR A 170 -3.35 -26.56 12.63
N ASP A 171 -2.31 -25.89 12.16
CA ASP A 171 -2.38 -24.59 11.47
C ASP A 171 -2.90 -24.79 10.04
N LEU A 172 -4.20 -24.56 9.83
CA LEU A 172 -4.82 -24.67 8.51
C LEU A 172 -4.65 -23.40 7.66
N GLY A 173 -4.15 -22.32 8.23
CA GLY A 173 -3.83 -21.07 7.53
C GLY A 173 -2.42 -21.03 6.92
N GLU A 174 -1.58 -22.03 7.19
CA GLU A 174 -0.17 -22.05 6.77
C GLU A 174 0.04 -21.79 5.27
N ASN A 175 -0.73 -22.45 4.40
CA ASN A 175 -0.60 -22.29 2.95
C ASN A 175 -1.04 -20.90 2.48
N VAL A 176 -2.09 -20.33 3.09
CA VAL A 176 -2.56 -18.97 2.77
C VAL A 176 -1.50 -17.95 3.17
N ARG A 177 -0.96 -18.09 4.38
CA ARG A 177 0.11 -17.23 4.90
C ARG A 177 1.37 -17.35 4.04
N ARG A 178 1.74 -18.57 3.59
CA ARG A 178 2.85 -18.79 2.66
C ARG A 178 2.65 -18.03 1.34
N ASP A 179 1.45 -18.08 0.75
CA ASP A 179 1.18 -17.37 -0.50
C ASP A 179 1.20 -15.83 -0.30
N MET A 180 0.81 -15.35 0.88
CA MET A 180 0.95 -13.95 1.26
C MET A 180 2.44 -13.53 1.32
N VAL A 181 3.27 -14.33 2.00
CA VAL A 181 4.72 -14.10 2.12
C VAL A 181 5.35 -14.00 0.74
N LEU A 182 5.17 -15.01 -0.10
CA LEU A 182 5.77 -15.03 -1.46
C LEU A 182 5.30 -13.84 -2.30
N THR A 183 4.03 -13.46 -2.18
CA THR A 183 3.49 -12.29 -2.88
C THR A 183 4.11 -10.98 -2.38
N LEU A 184 4.34 -10.85 -1.07
CA LEU A 184 5.01 -9.68 -0.48
C LEU A 184 6.48 -9.62 -0.89
N GLU A 185 7.19 -10.76 -0.92
CA GLU A 185 8.58 -10.83 -1.42
C GLU A 185 8.67 -10.43 -2.90
N ASP A 186 7.73 -10.87 -3.75
CA ASP A 186 7.62 -10.43 -5.15
C ASP A 186 7.41 -8.91 -5.28
N MET A 187 6.86 -8.27 -4.24
CA MET A 187 6.69 -6.82 -4.14
C MET A 187 7.84 -6.12 -3.39
N GLY A 188 8.97 -6.81 -3.19
CA GLY A 188 10.19 -6.25 -2.63
C GLY A 188 10.20 -6.10 -1.10
N PHE A 189 9.30 -6.77 -0.38
CA PHE A 189 9.38 -6.87 1.08
C PHE A 189 10.50 -7.81 1.49
N GLU A 190 11.24 -7.44 2.51
CA GLU A 190 12.18 -8.33 3.20
C GLU A 190 11.45 -8.96 4.38
N ILE A 191 10.94 -10.19 4.19
CA ILE A 191 10.17 -10.91 5.20
C ILE A 191 11.14 -11.56 6.19
N GLU A 192 10.93 -11.34 7.49
CA GLU A 192 11.77 -11.84 8.58
C GLU A 192 11.17 -13.08 9.25
N ALA A 193 9.83 -13.09 9.47
CA ALA A 193 9.12 -14.20 10.08
C ALA A 193 7.68 -14.33 9.57
N SER A 194 7.13 -15.54 9.72
CA SER A 194 5.73 -15.84 9.40
C SER A 194 5.29 -17.04 10.25
N HIS A 195 4.30 -16.85 11.10
CA HIS A 195 3.85 -17.88 12.03
C HIS A 195 2.37 -17.74 12.42
N HIS A 196 1.85 -18.80 13.05
CA HIS A 196 0.57 -18.75 13.73
C HIS A 196 0.73 -18.03 15.08
N GLU A 197 -0.23 -17.18 15.42
CA GLU A 197 -0.27 -16.43 16.67
C GLU A 197 -1.05 -17.15 17.78
N VAL A 198 -1.18 -16.49 18.95
CA VAL A 198 -1.74 -17.11 20.17
C VAL A 198 -3.21 -17.47 20.03
N ALA A 199 -4.00 -16.61 19.41
CA ALA A 199 -5.44 -16.84 19.27
C ALA A 199 -5.75 -17.74 18.06
N PRO A 200 -6.82 -18.57 18.12
CA PRO A 200 -7.30 -19.30 16.96
C PRO A 200 -7.51 -18.41 15.74
N ALA A 201 -7.03 -18.84 14.59
CA ALA A 201 -7.06 -18.11 13.32
C ALA A 201 -6.23 -16.81 13.26
N GLN A 202 -5.43 -16.53 14.28
CA GLN A 202 -4.53 -15.38 14.30
C GLN A 202 -3.19 -15.74 13.69
N HIS A 203 -2.70 -14.90 12.81
CA HIS A 203 -1.45 -15.07 12.08
C HIS A 203 -0.63 -13.80 12.15
N GLU A 204 0.69 -13.95 11.99
CA GLU A 204 1.63 -12.84 11.93
C GLU A 204 2.60 -13.02 10.76
N ILE A 205 2.94 -11.93 10.12
CA ILE A 205 3.99 -11.84 9.12
C ILE A 205 4.80 -10.58 9.40
N ASP A 206 6.06 -10.78 9.77
CA ASP A 206 7.00 -9.72 10.09
C ASP A 206 7.85 -9.40 8.88
N PHE A 207 8.05 -8.11 8.63
CA PHE A 207 8.96 -7.63 7.62
C PHE A 207 9.89 -6.57 8.22
N ARG A 208 11.08 -6.48 7.64
CA ARG A 208 12.15 -5.63 8.13
C ARG A 208 11.71 -4.19 8.33
N TYR A 209 12.19 -3.57 9.40
CA TYR A 209 12.04 -2.16 9.67
C TYR A 209 12.61 -1.29 8.56
N ASP A 210 12.07 -0.09 8.39
CA ASP A 210 12.54 0.91 7.43
C ASP A 210 12.21 2.32 7.96
N GLU A 211 12.62 3.35 7.23
CA GLU A 211 12.20 4.73 7.54
C GLU A 211 10.67 4.83 7.61
N ALA A 212 10.16 5.67 8.52
CA ALA A 212 8.75 5.72 8.91
C ALA A 212 7.79 5.89 7.72
N LEU A 213 8.12 6.70 6.71
CA LEU A 213 7.27 6.87 5.53
C LEU A 213 7.20 5.58 4.70
N LYS A 214 8.34 4.95 4.46
CA LYS A 214 8.42 3.69 3.72
C LYS A 214 7.66 2.59 4.44
N THR A 215 7.81 2.49 5.76
CA THR A 215 7.08 1.52 6.59
C THR A 215 5.57 1.77 6.55
N ALA A 216 5.12 3.03 6.62
CA ALA A 216 3.69 3.35 6.51
C ALA A 216 3.11 2.93 5.14
N ASP A 217 3.81 3.21 4.04
CA ASP A 217 3.44 2.77 2.69
C ASP A 217 3.44 1.23 2.58
N ASN A 218 4.41 0.55 3.21
CA ASN A 218 4.49 -0.89 3.28
C ASN A 218 3.30 -1.49 4.05
N ILE A 219 2.90 -0.94 5.19
CA ILE A 219 1.72 -1.41 5.95
C ILE A 219 0.44 -1.31 5.10
N MET A 220 0.26 -0.23 4.34
CA MET A 220 -0.90 -0.10 3.46
C MET A 220 -0.88 -1.14 2.33
N THR A 221 0.29 -1.42 1.78
CA THR A 221 0.51 -2.46 0.78
C THR A 221 0.28 -3.85 1.36
N PHE A 222 0.81 -4.13 2.55
CA PHE A 222 0.60 -5.36 3.31
C PHE A 222 -0.89 -5.65 3.51
N LYS A 223 -1.65 -4.68 4.05
CA LYS A 223 -3.11 -4.82 4.26
C LYS A 223 -3.85 -5.16 2.97
N LEU A 224 -3.48 -4.54 1.85
CA LEU A 224 -4.06 -4.83 0.54
C LEU A 224 -3.73 -6.26 0.09
N THR A 225 -2.48 -6.66 0.22
CA THR A 225 -1.97 -7.99 -0.19
C THR A 225 -2.63 -9.09 0.62
N VAL A 226 -2.61 -9.00 1.95
CA VAL A 226 -3.21 -10.00 2.85
C VAL A 226 -4.69 -10.20 2.52
N LYS A 227 -5.47 -9.12 2.41
CA LYS A 227 -6.90 -9.21 2.04
C LYS A 227 -7.13 -9.79 0.65
N THR A 228 -6.27 -9.46 -0.31
CA THR A 228 -6.38 -9.96 -1.69
C THR A 228 -6.10 -11.45 -1.77
N ILE A 229 -5.04 -11.91 -1.11
CA ILE A 229 -4.65 -13.32 -1.10
C ILE A 229 -5.64 -14.13 -0.27
N ALA A 230 -6.07 -13.68 0.91
CA ALA A 230 -7.12 -14.33 1.70
C ALA A 230 -8.38 -14.58 0.85
N LYS A 231 -8.86 -13.55 0.13
CA LYS A 231 -10.02 -13.68 -0.76
C LYS A 231 -9.82 -14.72 -1.86
N ARG A 232 -8.62 -14.88 -2.41
CA ARG A 232 -8.31 -15.93 -3.41
C ARG A 232 -8.42 -17.34 -2.85
N HIS A 233 -8.20 -17.50 -1.56
CA HIS A 233 -8.37 -18.76 -0.81
C HIS A 233 -9.78 -18.93 -0.24
N GLY A 234 -10.73 -18.06 -0.56
CA GLY A 234 -12.10 -18.11 -0.02
C GLY A 234 -12.20 -17.70 1.45
N LEU A 235 -11.22 -16.94 1.94
CA LEU A 235 -11.16 -16.43 3.30
C LEU A 235 -11.31 -14.90 3.34
N HIS A 236 -11.55 -14.43 4.56
CA HIS A 236 -11.69 -13.00 4.86
C HIS A 236 -10.76 -12.61 6.02
#